data_aca38841fd22650e7ee42041f0678ba0
#
_entry.id   aca38841fd22650e7ee42041f0678ba0
#
_cell.length_a   1.000
_cell.length_b   1.000
_cell.length_c   1.000
_cell.angle_alpha   90.00
_cell.angle_beta   90.00
_cell.angle_gamma   90.00
#
_symmetry.space_group_name_H-M   'P 1'
#
loop_
_entity.id
_entity.type
_entity.pdbx_description
1 polymer ?
#
loop_
_entity_poly.entity_id
_entity_poly.type
_entity_poly.pdbx_seq_one_letter_code
_entity_poly.pdbx_strand_id
1 'polypeptide(L)'
;VSLVEVRALARDYRFGVESVHALRGVTFDVEEGDYVAIVGPSGCGKSTLLNLLGAIDQPTSGTVTIRGELVGRMRDRDATSFRLRNIGFVFQRFYLMPTLSARENVELPMAEAGLKSSERAARARELLAYVGLGHRERHRPSELSGGEQQRVAIARALANKPAILLADEPTGELDAHTGAEIIGLFEQLNRDGTTIIVVTHDEELASAARRKIHMRDGHIVDE
;
A
#
# COMPACT_ATOMS: atom_id res chain seq x y z
N VAL A 1 -9.01 -15.03 -11.48
CA VAL A 1 -10.14 -14.12 -11.18
C VAL A 1 -9.55 -12.80 -10.77
N SER A 2 -9.94 -11.71 -11.47
CA SER A 2 -9.43 -10.38 -11.19
C SER A 2 -9.74 -9.97 -9.75
N LEU A 3 -8.71 -9.62 -8.99
CA LEU A 3 -8.83 -9.07 -7.63
C LEU A 3 -9.18 -7.60 -7.66
N VAL A 4 -8.53 -6.85 -8.59
CA VAL A 4 -8.73 -5.42 -8.79
C VAL A 4 -9.09 -5.18 -10.25
N GLU A 5 -10.18 -4.45 -10.48
CA GLU A 5 -10.58 -4.01 -11.80
C GLU A 5 -10.68 -2.49 -11.83
N VAL A 6 -9.95 -1.87 -12.74
CA VAL A 6 -9.96 -0.43 -12.98
C VAL A 6 -10.49 -0.18 -14.39
N ARG A 7 -11.54 0.64 -14.52
CA ARG A 7 -12.21 0.90 -15.80
C ARG A 7 -12.38 2.39 -16.04
N ALA A 8 -11.74 2.90 -17.08
CA ALA A 8 -11.80 4.29 -17.53
C ALA A 8 -11.69 5.31 -16.39
N LEU A 9 -10.79 5.04 -15.42
CA LEU A 9 -10.67 5.78 -14.18
C LEU A 9 -10.09 7.17 -14.44
N ALA A 10 -10.81 8.22 -14.03
CA ALA A 10 -10.34 9.59 -14.14
C ALA A 10 -10.47 10.33 -12.81
N ARG A 11 -9.52 11.24 -12.55
CA ARG A 11 -9.53 12.10 -11.38
C ARG A 11 -9.09 13.51 -11.72
N ASP A 12 -9.99 14.44 -11.47
CA ASP A 12 -9.77 15.88 -11.63
C ASP A 12 -9.79 16.56 -10.28
N TYR A 13 -8.79 17.38 -10.00
CA TYR A 13 -8.76 18.28 -8.84
C TYR A 13 -9.02 19.71 -9.30
N ARG A 14 -9.90 20.42 -8.59
CA ARG A 14 -10.22 21.82 -8.86
C ARG A 14 -9.60 22.72 -7.80
N PHE A 15 -8.80 23.68 -8.25
CA PHE A 15 -8.17 24.71 -7.43
C PHE A 15 -8.66 26.09 -7.90
N GLY A 16 -9.80 26.51 -7.38
CA GLY A 16 -10.45 27.75 -7.87
C GLY A 16 -10.91 27.61 -9.32
N VAL A 17 -10.28 28.38 -10.23
CA VAL A 17 -10.57 28.34 -11.68
C VAL A 17 -9.71 27.31 -12.45
N GLU A 18 -8.67 26.80 -11.85
CA GLU A 18 -7.77 25.82 -12.47
C GLU A 18 -8.23 24.39 -12.21
N SER A 19 -8.06 23.51 -13.19
CA SER A 19 -8.30 22.07 -13.09
C SER A 19 -7.02 21.31 -13.37
N VAL A 20 -6.68 20.37 -12.49
CA VAL A 20 -5.59 19.42 -12.70
C VAL A 20 -6.19 18.05 -12.99
N HIS A 21 -5.99 17.55 -14.21
CA HIS A 21 -6.42 16.21 -14.61
C HIS A 21 -5.35 15.20 -14.22
N ALA A 22 -5.45 14.65 -12.99
CA ALA A 22 -4.46 13.76 -12.43
C ALA A 22 -4.50 12.37 -13.07
N LEU A 23 -5.70 11.88 -13.42
CA LEU A 23 -5.90 10.62 -14.15
C LEU A 23 -6.88 10.82 -15.30
N ARG A 24 -6.62 10.17 -16.43
CA ARG A 24 -7.32 10.40 -17.71
C ARG A 24 -7.74 9.08 -18.37
N GLY A 25 -8.68 8.36 -17.73
CA GLY A 25 -9.28 7.15 -18.31
C GLY A 25 -8.41 5.90 -18.18
N VAL A 26 -7.72 5.74 -17.04
CA VAL A 26 -6.87 4.59 -16.74
C VAL A 26 -7.70 3.30 -16.67
N THR A 27 -7.23 2.23 -17.34
CA THR A 27 -7.88 0.92 -17.34
C THR A 27 -6.83 -0.18 -17.22
N PHE A 28 -6.95 -1.06 -16.23
CA PHE A 28 -6.13 -2.27 -16.05
C PHE A 28 -6.78 -3.21 -15.05
N ASP A 29 -6.26 -4.42 -14.97
CA ASP A 29 -6.67 -5.45 -14.02
C ASP A 29 -5.48 -5.95 -13.22
N VAL A 30 -5.71 -6.44 -11.99
CA VAL A 30 -4.72 -7.14 -11.16
C VAL A 30 -5.34 -8.42 -10.65
N GLU A 31 -4.64 -9.53 -10.83
CA GLU A 31 -5.09 -10.84 -10.34
C GLU A 31 -4.59 -11.10 -8.92
N GLU A 32 -5.22 -12.07 -8.23
CA GLU A 32 -4.76 -12.48 -6.90
C GLU A 32 -3.36 -13.10 -6.99
N GLY A 33 -2.45 -12.66 -6.13
CA GLY A 33 -1.04 -13.08 -6.15
C GLY A 33 -0.14 -12.30 -7.12
N ASP A 34 -0.68 -11.32 -7.86
CA ASP A 34 0.15 -10.46 -8.70
C ASP A 34 1.08 -9.56 -7.86
N TYR A 35 2.25 -9.28 -8.42
CA TYR A 35 3.12 -8.18 -8.00
C TYR A 35 3.27 -7.20 -9.15
N VAL A 36 2.64 -6.05 -9.03
CA VAL A 36 2.56 -5.02 -10.08
C VAL A 36 3.31 -3.76 -9.63
N ALA A 37 4.20 -3.25 -10.47
CA ALA A 37 4.82 -1.95 -10.28
C ALA A 37 4.19 -0.91 -11.22
N ILE A 38 3.71 0.19 -10.66
CA ILE A 38 3.25 1.37 -11.40
C ILE A 38 4.41 2.36 -11.42
N VAL A 39 4.96 2.60 -12.60
CA VAL A 39 6.16 3.41 -12.80
C VAL A 39 5.89 4.63 -13.68
N GLY A 40 6.64 5.68 -13.48
CA GLY A 40 6.53 6.91 -14.28
C GLY A 40 7.14 8.12 -13.59
N PRO A 41 7.28 9.25 -14.28
CA PRO A 41 7.88 10.45 -13.73
C PRO A 41 7.08 11.03 -12.56
N SER A 42 7.70 11.88 -11.77
CA SER A 42 7.01 12.60 -10.69
C SER A 42 5.84 13.42 -11.27
N GLY A 43 4.70 13.41 -10.56
CA GLY A 43 3.51 14.15 -10.96
C GLY A 43 2.65 13.48 -12.05
N CYS A 44 2.99 12.30 -12.57
CA CYS A 44 2.19 11.63 -13.61
C CYS A 44 0.88 10.97 -13.12
N GLY A 45 0.56 11.04 -11.81
CA GLY A 45 -0.70 10.54 -11.27
C GLY A 45 -0.61 9.25 -10.44
N LYS A 46 0.59 8.69 -10.20
CA LYS A 46 0.79 7.40 -9.48
C LYS A 46 0.16 7.38 -8.09
N SER A 47 0.50 8.34 -7.23
CA SER A 47 -0.05 8.41 -5.86
C SER A 47 -1.56 8.70 -5.87
N THR A 48 -2.07 9.45 -6.87
CA THR A 48 -3.51 9.62 -7.08
C THR A 48 -4.18 8.29 -7.37
N LEU A 49 -3.60 7.49 -8.27
CA LEU A 49 -4.10 6.15 -8.59
C LEU A 49 -4.09 5.27 -7.35
N LEU A 50 -2.99 5.26 -6.59
CA LEU A 50 -2.89 4.48 -5.35
C LEU A 50 -3.96 4.88 -4.32
N ASN A 51 -4.24 6.18 -4.17
CA ASN A 51 -5.28 6.69 -3.26
C ASN A 51 -6.69 6.24 -3.69
N LEU A 52 -6.96 6.18 -4.99
CA LEU A 52 -8.24 5.68 -5.51
C LEU A 52 -8.37 4.16 -5.32
N LEU A 53 -7.31 3.39 -5.58
CA LEU A 53 -7.27 1.96 -5.28
C LEU A 53 -7.45 1.69 -3.79
N GLY A 54 -6.86 2.56 -2.97
CA GLY A 54 -6.97 2.50 -1.52
C GLY A 54 -8.29 2.98 -0.93
N ALA A 55 -9.27 3.39 -1.75
CA ALA A 55 -10.51 4.02 -1.28
C ALA A 55 -10.26 5.21 -0.30
N ILE A 56 -9.14 5.92 -0.46
CA ILE A 56 -8.81 7.15 0.28
C ILE A 56 -9.46 8.34 -0.41
N ASP A 57 -9.49 8.31 -1.75
CA ASP A 57 -10.09 9.34 -2.58
C ASP A 57 -11.18 8.75 -3.49
N GLN A 58 -11.99 9.60 -4.10
CA GLN A 58 -13.08 9.20 -4.99
C GLN A 58 -12.79 9.62 -6.43
N PRO A 59 -13.08 8.77 -7.43
CA PRO A 59 -12.86 9.13 -8.83
C PRO A 59 -13.86 10.20 -9.29
N THR A 60 -13.45 11.05 -10.24
CA THR A 60 -14.33 11.95 -10.96
C THR A 60 -15.24 11.18 -11.92
N SER A 61 -14.67 10.15 -12.58
CA SER A 61 -15.41 9.21 -13.43
C SER A 61 -14.68 7.86 -13.50
N GLY A 62 -15.34 6.86 -14.08
CA GLY A 62 -14.83 5.49 -14.11
C GLY A 62 -15.10 4.73 -12.82
N THR A 63 -14.49 3.57 -12.68
CA THR A 63 -14.73 2.67 -11.54
C THR A 63 -13.48 1.95 -11.08
N VAL A 64 -13.42 1.69 -9.78
CA VAL A 64 -12.49 0.75 -9.15
C VAL A 64 -13.32 -0.30 -8.41
N THR A 65 -13.08 -1.56 -8.74
CA THR A 65 -13.70 -2.71 -8.08
C THR A 65 -12.60 -3.57 -7.45
N ILE A 66 -12.76 -3.94 -6.18
CA ILE A 66 -11.83 -4.83 -5.48
C ILE A 66 -12.64 -5.96 -4.85
N ARG A 67 -12.29 -7.21 -5.12
CA ARG A 67 -13.06 -8.40 -4.70
C ARG A 67 -14.54 -8.33 -5.10
N GLY A 68 -14.85 -7.74 -6.24
CA GLY A 68 -16.23 -7.55 -6.70
C GLY A 68 -16.99 -6.39 -6.02
N GLU A 69 -16.38 -5.68 -5.06
CA GLU A 69 -16.97 -4.51 -4.42
C GLU A 69 -16.54 -3.21 -5.11
N LEU A 70 -17.50 -2.36 -5.48
CA LEU A 70 -17.25 -1.05 -6.10
C LEU A 70 -16.79 -0.04 -5.05
N VAL A 71 -15.47 0.16 -4.93
CA VAL A 71 -14.89 0.97 -3.84
C VAL A 71 -14.93 2.47 -4.09
N GLY A 72 -14.81 2.92 -5.33
CA GLY A 72 -14.71 4.35 -5.68
C GLY A 72 -15.98 5.17 -5.43
N ARG A 73 -17.09 4.57 -4.95
CA ARG A 73 -18.35 5.24 -4.62
C ARG A 73 -18.88 4.93 -3.23
N MET A 74 -18.04 4.34 -2.39
CA MET A 74 -18.41 4.05 -1.01
C MET A 74 -18.56 5.35 -0.22
N ARG A 75 -19.49 5.35 0.75
CA ARG A 75 -19.53 6.42 1.78
C ARG A 75 -18.33 6.28 2.70
N ASP A 76 -17.89 7.36 3.30
CA ASP A 76 -16.65 7.41 4.11
C ASP A 76 -16.57 6.30 5.17
N ARG A 77 -17.70 6.01 5.86
CA ARG A 77 -17.78 4.95 6.86
C ARG A 77 -17.55 3.56 6.24
N ASP A 78 -18.16 3.32 5.09
CA ASP A 78 -18.08 2.03 4.40
C ASP A 78 -16.67 1.86 3.78
N ALA A 79 -16.10 2.93 3.20
CA ALA A 79 -14.73 2.97 2.71
C ALA A 79 -13.70 2.73 3.81
N THR A 80 -13.89 3.33 5.00
CA THR A 80 -13.01 3.09 6.16
C THR A 80 -13.07 1.63 6.62
N SER A 81 -14.26 1.06 6.70
CA SER A 81 -14.44 -0.35 7.06
C SER A 81 -13.87 -1.30 6.00
N PHE A 82 -14.00 -0.94 4.71
CA PHE A 82 -13.42 -1.69 3.61
C PHE A 82 -11.89 -1.67 3.65
N ARG A 83 -11.27 -0.47 3.79
CA ARG A 83 -9.81 -0.34 3.92
C ARG A 83 -9.26 -1.18 5.05
N LEU A 84 -9.88 -1.08 6.23
CA LEU A 84 -9.43 -1.79 7.43
C LEU A 84 -9.34 -3.30 7.23
N ARG A 85 -10.23 -3.88 6.41
CA ARG A 85 -10.31 -5.33 6.19
C ARG A 85 -9.57 -5.82 4.96
N ASN A 86 -9.45 -4.99 3.93
CA ASN A 86 -9.00 -5.46 2.62
C ASN A 86 -7.69 -4.85 2.15
N ILE A 87 -7.23 -3.73 2.73
CA ILE A 87 -6.09 -2.98 2.22
C ILE A 87 -5.04 -2.79 3.28
N GLY A 88 -3.81 -3.21 2.98
CA GLY A 88 -2.62 -2.82 3.72
C GLY A 88 -1.91 -1.68 3.01
N PHE A 89 -1.53 -0.63 3.76
CA PHE A 89 -0.76 0.48 3.21
C PHE A 89 0.66 0.52 3.74
N VAL A 90 1.61 0.71 2.83
CA VAL A 90 3.02 1.02 3.12
C VAL A 90 3.35 2.32 2.41
N PHE A 91 3.87 3.30 3.14
CA PHE A 91 4.21 4.62 2.61
C PHE A 91 5.71 4.86 2.65
N GLN A 92 6.19 5.82 1.88
CA GLN A 92 7.55 6.31 1.91
C GLN A 92 7.93 6.77 3.33
N ARG A 93 7.10 7.61 3.96
CA ARG A 93 7.19 7.89 5.39
C ARG A 93 6.47 6.81 6.17
N PHE A 94 7.10 6.29 7.19
CA PHE A 94 6.64 5.10 7.92
C PHE A 94 5.31 5.30 8.66
N TYR A 95 4.97 6.55 9.02
CA TYR A 95 3.76 6.93 9.77
C TYR A 95 3.50 6.05 11.00
N LEU A 96 4.56 5.72 11.73
CA LEU A 96 4.43 5.05 13.01
C LEU A 96 4.03 6.04 14.08
N MET A 97 3.20 5.59 15.02
CA MET A 97 2.84 6.38 16.20
C MET A 97 4.05 6.43 17.14
N PRO A 98 4.66 7.61 17.38
CA PRO A 98 5.94 7.71 18.06
C PRO A 98 5.89 7.33 19.55
N THR A 99 4.70 7.40 20.15
CA THR A 99 4.45 7.04 21.56
C THR A 99 4.24 5.55 21.79
N LEU A 100 3.99 4.79 20.73
CA LEU A 100 3.73 3.36 20.77
C LEU A 100 4.98 2.56 20.41
N SER A 101 5.12 1.38 21.01
CA SER A 101 6.14 0.39 20.64
C SER A 101 5.89 -0.19 19.23
N ALA A 102 6.87 -0.91 18.67
CA ALA A 102 6.71 -1.62 17.40
C ALA A 102 5.50 -2.56 17.43
N ARG A 103 5.34 -3.36 18.50
CA ARG A 103 4.20 -4.25 18.66
C ARG A 103 2.89 -3.48 18.69
N GLU A 104 2.79 -2.43 19.50
CA GLU A 104 1.56 -1.64 19.61
C GLU A 104 1.21 -0.94 18.29
N ASN A 105 2.19 -0.48 17.51
CA ASN A 105 1.95 0.03 16.16
C ASN A 105 1.33 -1.03 15.23
N VAL A 106 1.79 -2.27 15.30
CA VAL A 106 1.22 -3.39 14.53
C VAL A 106 -0.17 -3.78 15.04
N GLU A 107 -0.44 -3.63 16.34
CA GLU A 107 -1.74 -3.93 16.93
C GLU A 107 -2.84 -2.92 16.57
N LEU A 108 -2.50 -1.67 16.19
CA LEU A 108 -3.47 -0.60 15.94
C LEU A 108 -4.62 -1.00 14.98
N PRO A 109 -4.35 -1.47 13.74
CA PRO A 109 -5.43 -1.82 12.82
C PRO A 109 -6.28 -3.00 13.32
N MET A 110 -5.71 -3.91 14.09
CA MET A 110 -6.45 -5.02 14.69
C MET A 110 -7.33 -4.56 15.86
N ALA A 111 -6.88 -3.55 16.62
CA ALA A 111 -7.69 -2.94 17.67
C ALA A 111 -8.91 -2.23 17.07
N GLU A 112 -8.72 -1.50 15.98
CA GLU A 112 -9.82 -0.84 15.26
C GLU A 112 -10.79 -1.86 14.64
N ALA A 113 -10.29 -3.01 14.20
CA ALA A 113 -11.11 -4.13 13.73
C ALA A 113 -11.84 -4.88 14.86
N GLY A 114 -11.61 -4.53 16.14
CA GLY A 114 -12.31 -5.11 17.29
C GLY A 114 -11.73 -6.44 17.79
N LEU A 115 -10.51 -6.83 17.40
CA LEU A 115 -9.87 -8.04 17.89
C LEU A 115 -9.52 -7.92 19.39
N LYS A 116 -9.59 -9.05 20.11
CA LYS A 116 -9.21 -9.11 21.52
C LYS A 116 -7.71 -8.85 21.71
N SER A 117 -7.35 -8.26 22.84
CA SER A 117 -5.96 -7.89 23.15
C SER A 117 -4.98 -9.07 23.05
N SER A 118 -5.37 -10.26 23.52
CA SER A 118 -4.53 -11.47 23.43
C SER A 118 -4.27 -11.91 21.99
N GLU A 119 -5.29 -11.83 21.12
CA GLU A 119 -5.20 -12.18 19.70
C GLU A 119 -4.32 -11.19 18.96
N ARG A 120 -4.49 -9.89 19.22
CA ARG A 120 -3.66 -8.82 18.65
C ARG A 120 -2.18 -8.99 19.00
N ALA A 121 -1.90 -9.21 20.30
CA ALA A 121 -0.54 -9.37 20.79
C ALA A 121 0.15 -10.61 20.20
N ALA A 122 -0.56 -11.72 20.04
CA ALA A 122 -0.03 -12.91 19.38
C ALA A 122 0.27 -12.65 17.91
N ARG A 123 -0.69 -12.10 17.17
CA ARG A 123 -0.54 -11.79 15.74
C ARG A 123 0.54 -10.75 15.48
N ALA A 124 0.66 -9.71 16.30
CA ALA A 124 1.70 -8.70 16.17
C ALA A 124 3.10 -9.30 16.35
N ARG A 125 3.29 -10.23 17.31
CA ARG A 125 4.57 -10.93 17.48
C ARG A 125 4.92 -11.81 16.28
N GLU A 126 3.95 -12.55 15.74
CA GLU A 126 4.15 -13.34 14.51
C GLU A 126 4.64 -12.46 13.36
N LEU A 127 3.96 -11.33 13.12
CA LEU A 127 4.28 -10.41 12.05
C LEU A 127 5.64 -9.73 12.24
N LEU A 128 5.97 -9.31 13.48
CA LEU A 128 7.29 -8.76 13.77
C LEU A 128 8.39 -9.81 13.61
N ALA A 129 8.16 -11.05 14.00
CA ALA A 129 9.10 -12.14 13.75
C ALA A 129 9.27 -12.40 12.24
N TYR A 130 8.17 -12.39 11.47
CA TYR A 130 8.17 -12.56 10.02
C TYR A 130 9.04 -11.50 9.31
N VAL A 131 8.94 -10.23 9.74
CA VAL A 131 9.78 -9.15 9.18
C VAL A 131 11.17 -9.03 9.85
N GLY A 132 11.57 -10.00 10.68
CA GLY A 132 12.90 -10.06 11.33
C GLY A 132 13.05 -9.18 12.57
N LEU A 133 11.96 -8.67 13.15
CA LEU A 133 11.97 -7.73 14.28
C LEU A 133 11.41 -8.31 15.59
N GLY A 134 11.36 -9.64 15.76
CA GLY A 134 10.86 -10.26 16.99
C GLY A 134 11.59 -9.79 18.26
N HIS A 135 12.90 -9.47 18.16
CA HIS A 135 13.71 -8.96 19.27
C HIS A 135 13.50 -7.45 19.54
N ARG A 136 12.77 -6.73 18.66
CA ARG A 136 12.51 -5.29 18.74
C ARG A 136 11.07 -4.95 19.13
N GLU A 137 10.24 -5.91 19.52
CA GLU A 137 8.79 -5.73 19.74
C GLU A 137 8.44 -4.58 20.71
N ARG A 138 9.31 -4.28 21.66
CA ARG A 138 9.11 -3.26 22.69
C ARG A 138 9.75 -1.90 22.37
N HIS A 139 10.55 -1.81 21.31
CA HIS A 139 11.21 -0.56 20.93
C HIS A 139 10.19 0.41 20.33
N ARG A 140 10.41 1.71 20.60
CA ARG A 140 9.64 2.80 19.99
C ARG A 140 10.29 3.22 18.68
N PRO A 141 9.56 3.92 17.78
CA PRO A 141 10.13 4.39 16.51
C PRO A 141 11.46 5.14 16.63
N SER A 142 11.63 5.97 17.67
CA SER A 142 12.88 6.69 17.91
C SER A 142 14.10 5.81 18.27
N GLU A 143 13.86 4.53 18.57
CA GLU A 143 14.88 3.54 18.93
C GLU A 143 15.17 2.56 17.79
N LEU A 144 14.51 2.78 16.62
CA LEU A 144 14.58 1.92 15.43
C LEU A 144 15.25 2.68 14.28
N SER A 145 16.07 1.98 13.50
CA SER A 145 16.58 2.49 12.23
C SER A 145 15.46 2.71 11.21
N GLY A 146 15.71 3.45 10.13
CA GLY A 146 14.73 3.67 9.06
C GLY A 146 14.20 2.37 8.46
N GLY A 147 15.08 1.42 8.18
CA GLY A 147 14.69 0.10 7.68
C GLY A 147 13.90 -0.73 8.70
N GLU A 148 14.25 -0.66 10.00
CA GLU A 148 13.45 -1.29 11.05
C GLU A 148 12.07 -0.66 11.16
N GLN A 149 11.96 0.68 11.06
CA GLN A 149 10.67 1.38 11.04
C GLN A 149 9.82 0.96 9.84
N GLN A 150 10.42 0.84 8.65
CA GLN A 150 9.71 0.37 7.46
C GLN A 150 9.22 -1.08 7.61
N ARG A 151 10.04 -1.97 8.19
CA ARG A 151 9.62 -3.34 8.49
C ARG A 151 8.44 -3.37 9.48
N VAL A 152 8.41 -2.49 10.49
CA VAL A 152 7.24 -2.33 11.39
C VAL A 152 6.01 -1.84 10.61
N ALA A 153 6.17 -0.86 9.70
CA ALA A 153 5.08 -0.37 8.86
C ALA A 153 4.51 -1.47 7.94
N ILE A 154 5.39 -2.32 7.36
CA ILE A 154 4.98 -3.48 6.57
C ILE A 154 4.22 -4.50 7.45
N ALA A 155 4.73 -4.83 8.64
CA ALA A 155 4.05 -5.72 9.57
C ALA A 155 2.66 -5.19 9.97
N ARG A 156 2.54 -3.87 10.22
CA ARG A 156 1.27 -3.19 10.49
C ARG A 156 0.30 -3.31 9.30
N ALA A 157 0.79 -3.13 8.08
CA ALA A 157 -0.02 -3.26 6.87
C ALA A 157 -0.62 -4.67 6.69
N LEU A 158 0.09 -5.70 7.16
CA LEU A 158 -0.32 -7.11 7.08
C LEU A 158 -1.23 -7.55 8.24
N ALA A 159 -1.45 -6.71 9.26
CA ALA A 159 -2.09 -7.07 10.52
C ALA A 159 -3.46 -7.73 10.34
N ASN A 160 -4.32 -7.15 9.54
CA ASN A 160 -5.70 -7.61 9.28
C ASN A 160 -5.81 -8.59 8.09
N LYS A 161 -4.70 -9.18 7.61
CA LYS A 161 -4.67 -10.10 6.45
C LYS A 161 -5.34 -9.47 5.22
N PRO A 162 -4.83 -8.33 4.74
CA PRO A 162 -5.45 -7.61 3.65
C PRO A 162 -5.46 -8.43 2.36
N ALA A 163 -6.43 -8.15 1.48
CA ALA A 163 -6.48 -8.74 0.15
C ALA A 163 -5.36 -8.21 -0.76
N ILE A 164 -4.95 -6.96 -0.53
CA ILE A 164 -3.94 -6.27 -1.33
C ILE A 164 -3.06 -5.38 -0.44
N LEU A 165 -1.77 -5.37 -0.75
CA LEU A 165 -0.80 -4.45 -0.19
C LEU A 165 -0.52 -3.35 -1.21
N LEU A 166 -0.80 -2.10 -0.84
CA LEU A 166 -0.52 -0.90 -1.62
C LEU A 166 0.70 -0.20 -1.03
N ALA A 167 1.72 0.04 -1.85
CA ALA A 167 2.96 0.67 -1.41
C ALA A 167 3.29 1.90 -2.24
N ASP A 168 3.51 3.05 -1.58
CA ASP A 168 3.90 4.32 -2.20
C ASP A 168 5.36 4.61 -1.86
N GLU A 169 6.27 4.47 -2.84
CA GLU A 169 7.72 4.71 -2.72
C GLU A 169 8.33 4.07 -1.44
N PRO A 170 8.13 2.77 -1.17
CA PRO A 170 8.44 2.16 0.13
C PRO A 170 9.94 2.13 0.49
N THR A 171 10.82 2.43 -0.45
CA THR A 171 12.29 2.50 -0.28
C THR A 171 12.85 3.92 -0.30
N GLY A 172 12.01 4.93 -0.55
CA GLY A 172 12.45 6.29 -0.86
C GLY A 172 13.15 7.06 0.26
N GLU A 173 13.02 6.63 1.53
CA GLU A 173 13.72 7.22 2.69
C GLU A 173 14.90 6.34 3.20
N LEU A 174 15.26 5.30 2.42
CA LEU A 174 16.24 4.30 2.84
C LEU A 174 17.53 4.40 2.01
N ASP A 175 18.65 4.00 2.60
CA ASP A 175 19.87 3.76 1.85
C ASP A 175 19.76 2.53 0.95
N ALA A 176 20.63 2.40 -0.05
CA ALA A 176 20.55 1.35 -1.07
C ALA A 176 20.58 -0.08 -0.47
N HIS A 177 21.40 -0.32 0.55
CA HIS A 177 21.49 -1.63 1.18
C HIS A 177 20.19 -2.00 1.89
N THR A 178 19.69 -1.09 2.71
CA THR A 178 18.41 -1.24 3.44
C THR A 178 17.24 -1.33 2.45
N GLY A 179 17.27 -0.55 1.37
CA GLY A 179 16.29 -0.61 0.28
C GLY A 179 16.21 -2.00 -0.35
N ALA A 180 17.36 -2.59 -0.67
CA ALA A 180 17.43 -3.96 -1.24
C ALA A 180 16.84 -5.01 -0.28
N GLU A 181 17.06 -4.86 1.04
CA GLU A 181 16.43 -5.75 2.03
C GLU A 181 14.89 -5.62 2.05
N ILE A 182 14.36 -4.41 1.91
CA ILE A 182 12.91 -4.18 1.83
C ILE A 182 12.36 -4.75 0.53
N ILE A 183 13.05 -4.60 -0.60
CA ILE A 183 12.68 -5.22 -1.88
C ILE A 183 12.57 -6.74 -1.73
N GLY A 184 13.60 -7.39 -1.13
CA GLY A 184 13.57 -8.83 -0.84
C GLY A 184 12.41 -9.26 0.04
N LEU A 185 12.00 -8.43 1.00
CA LEU A 185 10.81 -8.68 1.83
C LEU A 185 9.52 -8.61 1.01
N PHE A 186 9.37 -7.65 0.09
CA PHE A 186 8.21 -7.57 -0.82
C PHE A 186 8.13 -8.80 -1.73
N GLU A 187 9.27 -9.26 -2.29
CA GLU A 187 9.32 -10.49 -3.07
C GLU A 187 8.91 -11.72 -2.26
N GLN A 188 9.36 -11.83 -1.00
CA GLN A 188 8.96 -12.91 -0.12
C GLN A 188 7.46 -12.87 0.14
N LEU A 189 6.89 -11.71 0.49
CA LEU A 189 5.45 -11.53 0.68
C LEU A 189 4.65 -11.96 -0.54
N ASN A 190 5.11 -11.62 -1.73
CA ASN A 190 4.43 -12.06 -2.97
C ASN A 190 4.54 -13.56 -3.20
N ARG A 191 5.71 -14.18 -2.96
CA ARG A 191 5.86 -15.64 -3.00
C ARG A 191 4.94 -16.36 -2.02
N ASP A 192 4.67 -15.74 -0.87
CA ASP A 192 3.74 -16.25 0.14
C ASP A 192 2.26 -15.95 -0.18
N GLY A 193 1.97 -15.43 -1.38
CA GLY A 193 0.63 -15.23 -1.92
C GLY A 193 0.03 -13.85 -1.71
N THR A 194 0.77 -12.87 -1.19
CA THR A 194 0.28 -11.49 -1.04
C THR A 194 0.22 -10.82 -2.41
N THR A 195 -0.94 -10.24 -2.76
CA THR A 195 -1.07 -9.37 -3.93
C THR A 195 -0.49 -8.00 -3.60
N ILE A 196 0.37 -7.47 -4.47
CA ILE A 196 1.10 -6.22 -4.22
C ILE A 196 0.97 -5.28 -5.40
N ILE A 197 0.62 -4.03 -5.13
CA ILE A 197 0.79 -2.91 -6.07
C ILE A 197 1.76 -1.91 -5.44
N VAL A 198 2.88 -1.68 -6.10
CA VAL A 198 3.84 -0.67 -5.69
C VAL A 198 3.86 0.48 -6.69
N VAL A 199 3.92 1.68 -6.18
CA VAL A 199 4.16 2.90 -6.98
C VAL A 199 5.58 3.34 -6.70
N THR A 200 6.37 3.50 -7.75
CA THR A 200 7.77 3.89 -7.59
C THR A 200 8.37 4.54 -8.85
N HIS A 201 9.46 5.27 -8.66
CA HIS A 201 10.39 5.69 -9.70
C HIS A 201 11.75 4.95 -9.59
N ASP A 202 11.89 4.08 -8.57
CA ASP A 202 13.06 3.24 -8.37
C ASP A 202 13.01 2.02 -9.29
N GLU A 203 14.02 1.88 -10.17
CA GLU A 203 14.11 0.79 -11.14
C GLU A 203 14.37 -0.57 -10.50
N GLU A 204 15.10 -0.64 -9.36
CA GLU A 204 15.37 -1.89 -8.65
C GLU A 204 14.06 -2.44 -8.07
N LEU A 205 13.30 -1.59 -7.37
CA LEU A 205 12.01 -1.95 -6.82
C LEU A 205 11.02 -2.33 -7.93
N ALA A 206 10.98 -1.58 -9.03
CA ALA A 206 10.13 -1.88 -10.17
C ALA A 206 10.51 -3.22 -10.85
N SER A 207 11.78 -3.60 -10.81
CA SER A 207 12.27 -4.84 -11.43
C SER A 207 11.94 -6.09 -10.61
N ALA A 208 11.67 -5.95 -9.33
CA ALA A 208 11.17 -7.02 -8.47
C ALA A 208 9.72 -7.44 -8.82
N ALA A 209 8.95 -6.53 -9.41
CA ALA A 209 7.58 -6.83 -9.84
C ALA A 209 7.55 -7.67 -11.11
N ARG A 210 6.56 -8.58 -11.21
CA ARG A 210 6.37 -9.43 -12.40
C ARG A 210 5.80 -8.67 -13.59
N ARG A 211 5.07 -7.57 -13.34
CA ARG A 211 4.42 -6.74 -14.34
C ARG A 211 4.64 -5.27 -14.03
N LYS A 212 4.91 -4.47 -15.04
CA LYS A 212 5.12 -3.03 -14.93
C LYS A 212 4.06 -2.30 -15.72
N ILE A 213 3.37 -1.36 -15.10
CA ILE A 213 2.44 -0.44 -15.74
C ILE A 213 3.11 0.93 -15.83
N HIS A 214 3.34 1.40 -17.03
CA HIS A 214 3.99 2.69 -17.27
C HIS A 214 2.95 3.80 -17.36
N MET A 215 3.09 4.81 -16.49
CA MET A 215 2.21 5.99 -16.48
C MET A 215 2.92 7.24 -16.95
N ARG A 216 2.22 8.04 -17.74
CA ARG A 216 2.65 9.37 -18.17
C ARG A 216 1.45 10.29 -18.32
N ASP A 217 1.52 11.51 -17.75
CA ASP A 217 0.49 12.57 -17.87
C ASP A 217 -0.94 12.08 -17.59
N GLY A 218 -1.10 11.22 -16.58
CA GLY A 218 -2.38 10.66 -16.18
C GLY A 218 -2.90 9.48 -17.00
N HIS A 219 -2.13 8.98 -17.95
CA HIS A 219 -2.45 7.82 -18.80
C HIS A 219 -1.53 6.65 -18.54
N ILE A 220 -2.01 5.43 -18.83
CA ILE A 220 -1.15 4.27 -19.04
C ILE A 220 -0.63 4.36 -20.47
N VAL A 221 0.70 4.27 -20.66
CA VAL A 221 1.36 4.35 -21.97
C VAL A 221 1.91 3.01 -22.43
N ASP A 222 2.16 2.09 -21.50
CA ASP A 222 2.61 0.72 -21.76
C ASP A 222 2.32 -0.17 -20.55
N GLU A 223 2.28 -1.50 -20.77
CA GLU A 223 1.91 -2.50 -19.77
C GLU A 223 2.69 -3.82 -19.97
#